data_29cbb57c4e1239859318dff64f58d1c0
#
_entry.id   29cbb57c4e1239859318dff64f58d1c0
#
_cell.length_a   1.000
_cell.length_b   1.000
_cell.length_c   1.000
_cell.angle_alpha   90.00
_cell.angle_beta   90.00
_cell.angle_gamma   90.00
#
_symmetry.space_group_name_H-M   'P 1'
#
loop_
_entity.id
_entity.type
_entity.pdbx_description
1 polymer ?
#
loop_
_entity_poly.entity_id
_entity_poly.type
_entity_poly.pdbx_seq_one_letter_code
_entity_poly.pdbx_strand_id
1 'polypeptide(L)'
;MRIAFRTHDLGVKGLENAIEKARNCGISAMQLVAYKFMDEIKYAPNALNAENTLKIGQSLGNCGISVPLIGAYFNPVHSDKRKVDNGIAVFKEYLKYSKNLGCNIVGSETGSFNDDKWTYNPLNRTEEALQTVIKTFKELAAYAKEVGAYVGMEGAAGHVCWNVATLKRAVDEIAADNVRIIFDIYNYLDSSNYSDYLDILDEGLKTFAGKIVVFHIKDCVFEDGKLKQVAPSKGMFDFDKILGKIKAYDKDAVLVLEGTAGDDIIPCMEFIKEKWDKA
;
A
#
# COMPACT_ATOMS: atom_id res chain seq x y z
N MET A 1 -6.50 -11.68 -12.49
CA MET A 1 -5.67 -10.69 -11.73
C MET A 1 -5.83 -9.29 -12.31
N ARG A 2 -5.53 -8.25 -11.52
CA ARG A 2 -5.49 -6.85 -11.94
C ARG A 2 -4.12 -6.25 -11.59
N ILE A 3 -3.42 -5.67 -12.57
CA ILE A 3 -2.16 -4.97 -12.34
C ILE A 3 -2.46 -3.48 -12.19
N ALA A 4 -1.93 -2.86 -11.14
CA ALA A 4 -2.02 -1.45 -10.84
C ALA A 4 -0.64 -0.84 -10.61
N PHE A 5 -0.54 0.48 -10.73
CA PHE A 5 0.67 1.26 -10.45
C PHE A 5 0.34 2.36 -9.45
N ARG A 6 1.30 2.75 -8.62
CA ARG A 6 1.11 3.93 -7.77
C ARG A 6 1.15 5.19 -8.63
N THR A 7 0.20 6.10 -8.43
CA THR A 7 0.12 7.35 -9.24
C THR A 7 1.40 8.16 -9.25
N HIS A 8 2.12 8.22 -8.13
CA HIS A 8 3.35 9.01 -8.02
C HIS A 8 4.61 8.32 -8.58
N ASP A 9 4.55 7.02 -8.90
CA ASP A 9 5.63 6.29 -9.57
C ASP A 9 5.57 6.45 -11.10
N LEU A 10 4.47 6.97 -11.64
CA LEU A 10 4.34 7.20 -13.09
C LEU A 10 5.29 8.28 -13.64
N GLY A 11 5.96 9.03 -12.76
CA GLY A 11 6.92 10.07 -13.14
C GLY A 11 6.31 11.34 -13.72
N VAL A 12 4.99 11.53 -13.56
CA VAL A 12 4.24 12.69 -14.04
C VAL A 12 3.46 13.37 -12.92
N LYS A 13 3.17 14.65 -13.08
CA LYS A 13 2.36 15.43 -12.15
C LYS A 13 1.00 15.78 -12.74
N GLY A 14 -0.01 15.84 -11.88
CA GLY A 14 -1.39 16.17 -12.24
C GLY A 14 -2.19 15.01 -12.80
N LEU A 15 -3.50 15.11 -12.63
CA LEU A 15 -4.45 14.03 -12.96
C LEU A 15 -4.47 13.71 -14.45
N GLU A 16 -4.50 14.73 -15.30
CA GLU A 16 -4.59 14.57 -16.76
C GLU A 16 -3.35 13.86 -17.30
N ASN A 17 -2.16 14.28 -16.89
CA ASN A 17 -0.90 13.67 -17.30
C ASN A 17 -0.79 12.21 -16.80
N ALA A 18 -1.27 11.90 -15.59
CA ALA A 18 -1.30 10.54 -15.07
C ALA A 18 -2.26 9.64 -15.89
N ILE A 19 -3.42 10.15 -16.27
CA ILE A 19 -4.37 9.45 -17.14
C ILE A 19 -3.76 9.22 -18.54
N GLU A 20 -3.15 10.23 -19.13
CA GLU A 20 -2.48 10.11 -20.43
C GLU A 20 -1.36 9.07 -20.39
N LYS A 21 -0.50 9.14 -19.37
CA LYS A 21 0.58 8.15 -19.17
C LYS A 21 0.01 6.74 -19.01
N ALA A 22 -1.03 6.58 -18.21
CA ALA A 22 -1.69 5.29 -18.01
C ALA A 22 -2.23 4.72 -19.33
N ARG A 23 -2.91 5.52 -20.14
CA ARG A 23 -3.42 5.11 -21.44
C ARG A 23 -2.29 4.70 -22.40
N ASN A 24 -1.22 5.49 -22.47
CA ASN A 24 -0.07 5.22 -23.35
C ASN A 24 0.67 3.93 -22.93
N CYS A 25 0.64 3.56 -21.65
CA CYS A 25 1.25 2.33 -21.16
C CYS A 25 0.27 1.16 -21.02
N GLY A 26 -1.02 1.33 -21.33
CA GLY A 26 -2.03 0.26 -21.18
C GLY A 26 -2.39 -0.06 -19.72
N ILE A 27 -2.21 0.92 -18.81
CA ILE A 27 -2.53 0.78 -17.38
C ILE A 27 -4.03 1.01 -17.19
N SER A 28 -4.73 0.05 -16.58
CA SER A 28 -6.18 0.12 -16.31
C SER A 28 -6.52 0.23 -14.81
N ALA A 29 -5.52 0.27 -13.95
CA ALA A 29 -5.71 0.45 -12.51
C ALA A 29 -4.56 1.25 -11.87
N MET A 30 -4.90 2.12 -10.91
CA MET A 30 -3.89 2.91 -10.18
C MET A 30 -4.21 2.95 -8.68
N GLN A 31 -3.19 2.73 -7.86
CA GLN A 31 -3.26 3.10 -6.44
C GLN A 31 -3.13 4.62 -6.34
N LEU A 32 -4.17 5.25 -5.81
CA LEU A 32 -4.26 6.71 -5.76
C LEU A 32 -3.60 7.27 -4.49
N VAL A 33 -2.57 8.09 -4.67
CA VAL A 33 -1.94 8.87 -3.58
C VAL A 33 -1.93 10.34 -4.00
N ALA A 34 -3.12 10.97 -3.97
CA ALA A 34 -3.38 12.26 -4.63
C ALA A 34 -2.38 13.36 -4.24
N TYR A 35 -2.09 13.54 -2.97
CA TYR A 35 -1.16 14.57 -2.49
C TYR A 35 0.31 14.39 -2.93
N LYS A 36 0.68 13.22 -3.47
CA LYS A 36 2.05 12.98 -3.97
C LYS A 36 2.24 13.36 -5.44
N PHE A 37 1.15 13.48 -6.22
CA PHE A 37 1.27 13.77 -7.66
C PHE A 37 0.37 14.92 -8.15
N MET A 38 -0.58 15.39 -7.34
CA MET A 38 -1.47 16.53 -7.63
C MET A 38 -1.10 17.69 -6.73
N ASP A 39 -0.54 18.76 -7.31
CA ASP A 39 -0.04 19.90 -6.53
C ASP A 39 -1.18 20.69 -5.85
N GLU A 40 -2.41 20.62 -6.38
CA GLU A 40 -3.61 21.21 -5.81
C GLU A 40 -4.17 20.47 -4.58
N ILE A 41 -3.81 19.19 -4.40
CA ILE A 41 -4.21 18.38 -3.26
C ILE A 41 -3.08 18.35 -2.22
N LYS A 42 -3.19 19.18 -1.19
CA LYS A 42 -2.17 19.23 -0.12
C LYS A 42 -2.36 18.10 0.89
N TYR A 43 -1.28 17.68 1.55
CA TYR A 43 -1.34 16.79 2.70
C TYR A 43 -1.76 17.58 3.96
N ALA A 44 -3.00 18.00 3.98
CA ALA A 44 -3.58 18.78 5.06
C ALA A 44 -5.09 18.53 5.15
N PRO A 45 -5.72 18.66 6.33
CA PRO A 45 -7.17 18.61 6.47
C PRO A 45 -7.87 19.65 5.59
N ASN A 46 -9.04 19.30 5.08
CA ASN A 46 -9.87 20.08 4.16
C ASN A 46 -9.26 20.31 2.76
N ALA A 47 -8.26 19.50 2.39
CA ALA A 47 -7.75 19.47 1.01
C ALA A 47 -8.71 18.77 0.06
N LEU A 48 -9.48 17.78 0.55
CA LEU A 48 -10.51 17.09 -0.21
C LEU A 48 -11.90 17.67 0.08
N ASN A 49 -12.73 17.68 -0.95
CA ASN A 49 -14.15 18.01 -0.84
C ASN A 49 -14.96 17.17 -1.86
N ALA A 50 -16.29 17.28 -1.83
CA ALA A 50 -17.14 16.49 -2.71
C ALA A 50 -16.87 16.78 -4.19
N GLU A 51 -16.62 18.04 -4.54
CA GLU A 51 -16.41 18.46 -5.94
C GLU A 51 -15.09 17.89 -6.50
N ASN A 52 -13.95 18.15 -5.83
CA ASN A 52 -12.66 17.72 -6.35
C ASN A 52 -12.53 16.19 -6.35
N THR A 53 -13.08 15.48 -5.36
CA THR A 53 -13.03 14.02 -5.29
C THR A 53 -13.92 13.34 -6.34
N LEU A 54 -15.12 13.89 -6.60
CA LEU A 54 -15.97 13.42 -7.69
C LEU A 54 -15.30 13.65 -9.06
N LYS A 55 -14.72 14.81 -9.28
CA LYS A 55 -13.99 15.11 -10.51
C LYS A 55 -12.85 14.11 -10.74
N ILE A 56 -12.04 13.84 -9.71
CA ILE A 56 -10.93 12.86 -9.81
C ILE A 56 -11.47 11.48 -10.17
N GLY A 57 -12.44 10.96 -9.42
CA GLY A 57 -12.97 9.62 -9.64
C GLY A 57 -13.67 9.47 -10.99
N GLN A 58 -14.43 10.47 -11.41
CA GLN A 58 -15.08 10.48 -12.73
C GLN A 58 -14.06 10.54 -13.87
N SER A 59 -13.00 11.36 -13.75
CA SER A 59 -11.96 11.44 -14.76
C SER A 59 -11.23 10.10 -14.94
N LEU A 60 -10.90 9.42 -13.84
CA LEU A 60 -10.31 8.09 -13.90
C LEU A 60 -11.29 7.06 -14.49
N GLY A 61 -12.52 7.01 -13.98
CA GLY A 61 -13.53 6.05 -14.39
C GLY A 61 -13.93 6.19 -15.86
N ASN A 62 -14.09 7.41 -16.38
CA ASN A 62 -14.39 7.69 -17.77
C ASN A 62 -13.27 7.24 -18.73
N CYS A 63 -12.05 7.10 -18.20
CA CYS A 63 -10.90 6.57 -18.96
C CYS A 63 -10.67 5.07 -18.73
N GLY A 64 -11.60 4.37 -18.04
CA GLY A 64 -11.47 2.94 -17.74
C GLY A 64 -10.40 2.60 -16.71
N ILE A 65 -9.97 3.59 -15.91
CA ILE A 65 -8.94 3.41 -14.86
C ILE A 65 -9.64 3.20 -13.52
N SER A 66 -9.46 2.02 -12.93
CA SER A 66 -9.97 1.68 -11.60
C SER A 66 -8.99 2.07 -10.49
N VAL A 67 -9.52 2.33 -9.30
CA VAL A 67 -8.73 2.65 -8.09
C VAL A 67 -8.92 1.52 -7.07
N PRO A 68 -8.03 0.53 -7.00
CA PRO A 68 -8.15 -0.57 -6.04
C PRO A 68 -7.77 -0.17 -4.61
N LEU A 69 -6.97 0.86 -4.43
CA LEU A 69 -6.48 1.34 -3.14
C LEU A 69 -6.21 2.84 -3.17
N ILE A 70 -6.57 3.53 -2.10
CA ILE A 70 -6.17 4.91 -1.82
C ILE A 70 -5.10 4.89 -0.73
N GLY A 71 -3.96 5.52 -0.97
CA GLY A 71 -2.91 5.69 0.03
C GLY A 71 -3.02 7.04 0.75
N ALA A 72 -3.18 6.99 2.07
CA ALA A 72 -3.16 8.15 2.95
C ALA A 72 -2.10 7.93 4.05
N TYR A 73 -0.84 7.91 3.65
CA TYR A 73 0.28 7.51 4.51
C TYR A 73 0.57 8.56 5.57
N PHE A 74 0.64 8.13 6.82
CA PHE A 74 1.08 8.93 7.97
C PHE A 74 1.78 8.04 8.99
N ASN A 75 2.55 8.65 9.89
CA ASN A 75 3.24 7.92 10.96
C ASN A 75 2.48 8.06 12.30
N PRO A 76 1.76 7.00 12.75
CA PRO A 76 0.96 7.03 13.98
C PRO A 76 1.79 7.12 15.26
N VAL A 77 3.09 6.86 15.20
CA VAL A 77 4.03 6.91 16.33
C VAL A 77 5.07 8.03 16.21
N HIS A 78 4.81 9.03 15.36
CA HIS A 78 5.68 10.18 15.20
C HIS A 78 5.79 10.97 16.51
N SER A 79 7.00 11.46 16.85
CA SER A 79 7.26 12.23 18.06
C SER A 79 6.52 13.59 18.10
N ASP A 80 6.31 14.23 16.95
CA ASP A 80 5.46 15.42 16.84
C ASP A 80 3.98 15.01 16.75
N LYS A 81 3.27 15.17 17.87
CA LYS A 81 1.85 14.86 17.97
C LYS A 81 0.99 15.62 16.95
N ARG A 82 1.37 16.82 16.53
CA ARG A 82 0.63 17.59 15.52
C ARG A 82 0.66 16.88 14.16
N LYS A 83 1.77 16.21 13.82
CA LYS A 83 1.87 15.40 12.59
C LYS A 83 0.98 14.16 12.68
N VAL A 84 0.88 13.53 13.85
CA VAL A 84 -0.04 12.40 14.09
C VAL A 84 -1.49 12.85 13.92
N ASP A 85 -1.88 13.90 14.62
CA ASP A 85 -3.25 14.43 14.57
C ASP A 85 -3.64 14.88 13.14
N ASN A 86 -2.73 15.56 12.44
CA ASN A 86 -2.89 15.90 11.02
C ASN A 86 -3.07 14.63 10.14
N GLY A 87 -2.24 13.63 10.34
CA GLY A 87 -2.31 12.37 9.59
C GLY A 87 -3.64 11.65 9.80
N ILE A 88 -4.12 11.56 11.04
CA ILE A 88 -5.43 10.99 11.37
C ILE A 88 -6.56 11.77 10.68
N ALA A 89 -6.52 13.11 10.74
CA ALA A 89 -7.53 13.95 10.11
C ALA A 89 -7.56 13.79 8.58
N VAL A 90 -6.39 13.79 7.94
CA VAL A 90 -6.24 13.54 6.49
C VAL A 90 -6.75 12.15 6.13
N PHE A 91 -6.37 11.11 6.89
CA PHE A 91 -6.82 9.75 6.62
C PHE A 91 -8.35 9.63 6.70
N LYS A 92 -8.98 10.24 7.73
CA LYS A 92 -10.45 10.29 7.86
C LYS A 92 -11.10 11.02 6.68
N GLU A 93 -10.47 12.08 6.18
CA GLU A 93 -10.97 12.79 5.02
C GLU A 93 -10.93 11.91 3.74
N TYR A 94 -9.85 11.15 3.53
CA TYR A 94 -9.80 10.16 2.46
C TYR A 94 -10.87 9.06 2.64
N LEU A 95 -11.11 8.57 3.85
CA LEU A 95 -12.19 7.62 4.13
C LEU A 95 -13.56 8.19 3.75
N LYS A 96 -13.84 9.44 4.16
CA LYS A 96 -15.10 10.14 3.88
C LYS A 96 -15.40 10.24 2.38
N TYR A 97 -14.38 10.53 1.58
CA TYR A 97 -14.52 10.74 0.14
C TYR A 97 -14.07 9.54 -0.71
N SER A 98 -13.75 8.42 -0.11
CA SER A 98 -13.19 7.25 -0.82
C SER A 98 -14.08 6.77 -1.96
N LYS A 99 -15.41 6.72 -1.75
CA LYS A 99 -16.39 6.33 -2.79
C LYS A 99 -16.40 7.27 -3.98
N ASN A 100 -16.28 8.57 -3.75
CA ASN A 100 -16.17 9.57 -4.82
C ASN A 100 -14.92 9.33 -5.69
N LEU A 101 -13.83 8.86 -5.07
CA LEU A 101 -12.56 8.52 -5.72
C LEU A 101 -12.58 7.15 -6.42
N GLY A 102 -13.71 6.45 -6.39
CA GLY A 102 -13.89 5.15 -7.06
C GLY A 102 -13.33 3.95 -6.26
N CYS A 103 -13.10 4.12 -4.95
CA CYS A 103 -12.57 3.08 -4.07
C CYS A 103 -13.27 3.15 -2.71
N ASN A 104 -13.20 2.08 -1.92
CA ASN A 104 -13.66 2.09 -0.54
C ASN A 104 -12.58 1.64 0.46
N ILE A 105 -11.33 1.52 0.02
CA ILE A 105 -10.21 1.09 0.86
C ILE A 105 -9.19 2.22 0.93
N VAL A 106 -8.88 2.67 2.15
CA VAL A 106 -7.82 3.65 2.41
C VAL A 106 -6.75 2.98 3.26
N GLY A 107 -5.50 3.05 2.84
CA GLY A 107 -4.39 2.35 3.47
C GLY A 107 -3.27 3.25 3.95
N SER A 108 -2.58 2.77 4.99
CA SER A 108 -1.33 3.30 5.51
C SER A 108 -0.47 2.21 6.14
N GLU A 109 0.78 2.51 6.29
CA GLU A 109 1.74 1.72 7.06
C GLU A 109 1.65 2.02 8.56
N THR A 110 2.34 1.22 9.40
CA THR A 110 2.23 1.29 10.86
C THR A 110 3.26 2.22 11.53
N GLY A 111 4.12 2.87 10.73
CA GLY A 111 5.02 3.93 11.19
C GLY A 111 6.22 3.48 12.01
N SER A 112 7.09 4.44 12.32
CA SER A 112 8.33 4.23 13.07
C SER A 112 8.63 5.41 13.97
N PHE A 113 9.24 5.14 15.14
CA PHE A 113 9.83 6.16 16.04
C PHE A 113 11.07 6.86 15.45
N ASN A 114 11.47 6.51 14.23
CA ASN A 114 12.44 7.27 13.45
C ASN A 114 11.80 8.42 12.65
N ASP A 115 10.61 8.80 13.08
CA ASP A 115 9.83 9.94 12.59
C ASP A 115 9.63 9.95 11.06
N ASP A 116 10.18 10.97 10.37
CA ASP A 116 9.99 11.11 8.93
C ASP A 116 10.85 10.13 8.10
N LYS A 117 11.77 9.39 8.72
CA LYS A 117 12.66 8.45 8.01
C LYS A 117 12.05 7.08 7.76
N TRP A 118 11.05 6.69 8.55
CA TRP A 118 10.33 5.41 8.42
C TRP A 118 11.24 4.16 8.42
N THR A 119 12.36 4.24 9.15
CA THR A 119 13.33 3.16 9.27
C THR A 119 13.29 2.55 10.67
N TYR A 120 14.00 1.46 10.86
CA TYR A 120 14.08 0.78 12.15
C TYR A 120 14.48 1.72 13.30
N ASN A 121 13.75 1.61 14.41
CA ASN A 121 14.08 2.19 15.71
C ASN A 121 13.78 1.12 16.79
N PRO A 122 14.63 0.92 17.80
CA PRO A 122 14.38 -0.08 18.86
C PRO A 122 13.03 0.09 19.55
N LEU A 123 12.53 1.33 19.68
CA LEU A 123 11.22 1.62 20.27
C LEU A 123 10.06 1.02 19.46
N ASN A 124 10.24 0.75 18.17
CA ASN A 124 9.21 0.10 17.33
C ASN A 124 8.83 -1.31 17.84
N ARG A 125 9.72 -1.94 18.64
CA ARG A 125 9.53 -3.29 19.19
C ARG A 125 8.88 -3.29 20.57
N THR A 126 8.49 -2.13 21.11
CA THR A 126 7.89 -2.03 22.44
C THR A 126 6.37 -2.28 22.38
N GLU A 127 5.84 -2.77 23.49
CA GLU A 127 4.40 -2.94 23.66
C GLU A 127 3.65 -1.61 23.54
N GLU A 128 4.22 -0.53 24.06
CA GLU A 128 3.65 0.82 23.99
C GLU A 128 3.47 1.30 22.53
N ALA A 129 4.47 1.02 21.68
CA ALA A 129 4.40 1.33 20.25
C ALA A 129 3.24 0.58 19.59
N LEU A 130 3.13 -0.72 19.84
CA LEU A 130 2.07 -1.55 19.28
C LEU A 130 0.69 -1.09 19.74
N GLN A 131 0.52 -0.79 21.02
CA GLN A 131 -0.74 -0.30 21.58
C GLN A 131 -1.12 1.08 21.01
N THR A 132 -0.13 1.94 20.71
CA THR A 132 -0.36 3.22 20.03
C THR A 132 -0.92 3.01 18.62
N VAL A 133 -0.32 2.11 17.85
CA VAL A 133 -0.81 1.72 16.51
C VAL A 133 -2.22 1.14 16.60
N ILE A 134 -2.46 0.18 17.49
CA ILE A 134 -3.76 -0.46 17.70
C ILE A 134 -4.83 0.60 18.00
N LYS A 135 -4.57 1.50 18.95
CA LYS A 135 -5.49 2.57 19.32
C LYS A 135 -5.85 3.46 18.12
N THR A 136 -4.82 3.88 17.36
CA THR A 136 -5.02 4.75 16.20
C THR A 136 -5.83 4.07 15.11
N PHE A 137 -5.46 2.83 14.74
CA PHE A 137 -6.18 2.11 13.68
C PHE A 137 -7.58 1.66 14.13
N LYS A 138 -7.81 1.43 15.42
CA LYS A 138 -9.15 1.19 15.97
C LYS A 138 -10.06 2.42 15.80
N GLU A 139 -9.55 3.62 16.06
CA GLU A 139 -10.25 4.87 15.81
C GLU A 139 -10.58 5.06 14.31
N LEU A 140 -9.61 4.80 13.43
CA LEU A 140 -9.80 4.89 11.99
C LEU A 140 -10.80 3.85 11.47
N ALA A 141 -10.75 2.61 11.97
CA ALA A 141 -11.68 1.56 11.60
C ALA A 141 -13.12 1.87 12.05
N ALA A 142 -13.30 2.45 13.23
CA ALA A 142 -14.61 2.90 13.70
C ALA A 142 -15.19 3.97 12.75
N TYR A 143 -14.41 5.00 12.42
CA TYR A 143 -14.84 6.03 11.47
C TYR A 143 -15.08 5.49 10.06
N ALA A 144 -14.22 4.59 9.58
CA ALA A 144 -14.40 3.94 8.28
C ALA A 144 -15.73 3.17 8.21
N LYS A 145 -16.13 2.51 9.30
CA LYS A 145 -17.41 1.80 9.39
C LYS A 145 -18.60 2.74 9.24
N GLU A 146 -18.55 3.92 9.85
CA GLU A 146 -19.60 4.95 9.74
C GLU A 146 -19.81 5.43 8.30
N VAL A 147 -18.72 5.58 7.53
CA VAL A 147 -18.77 6.02 6.13
C VAL A 147 -18.86 4.87 5.10
N GLY A 148 -18.89 3.63 5.58
CA GLY A 148 -18.97 2.42 4.75
C GLY A 148 -17.71 2.16 3.93
N ALA A 149 -16.54 2.36 4.57
CA ALA A 149 -15.22 2.14 3.99
C ALA A 149 -14.39 1.13 4.81
N TYR A 150 -13.22 0.77 4.28
CA TYR A 150 -12.27 -0.17 4.87
C TYR A 150 -10.93 0.53 5.14
N VAL A 151 -10.25 0.09 6.19
CA VAL A 151 -8.89 0.51 6.53
C VAL A 151 -7.90 -0.55 6.10
N GLY A 152 -6.96 -0.21 5.23
CA GLY A 152 -5.83 -1.05 4.84
C GLY A 152 -4.64 -0.84 5.78
N MET A 153 -4.10 -1.92 6.32
CA MET A 153 -2.87 -1.89 7.12
C MET A 153 -1.75 -2.60 6.41
N GLU A 154 -0.57 -1.99 6.41
CA GLU A 154 0.64 -2.53 5.81
C GLU A 154 1.75 -2.62 6.86
N GLY A 155 2.35 -3.80 7.01
CA GLY A 155 3.50 -4.03 7.88
C GLY A 155 4.82 -3.83 7.12
N ALA A 156 5.90 -3.53 7.86
CA ALA A 156 7.24 -3.45 7.31
C ALA A 156 8.31 -3.68 8.38
N ALA A 157 9.42 -4.33 8.06
CA ALA A 157 10.50 -4.67 8.98
C ALA A 157 11.05 -3.47 9.77
N GLY A 158 11.03 -2.28 9.17
CA GLY A 158 11.43 -1.03 9.82
C GLY A 158 10.36 -0.39 10.70
N HIS A 159 9.14 -0.92 10.75
CA HIS A 159 7.97 -0.30 11.40
C HIS A 159 7.56 -1.02 12.70
N VAL A 160 6.49 -0.51 13.34
CA VAL A 160 5.93 -1.11 14.57
C VAL A 160 5.38 -2.50 14.28
N CYS A 161 4.57 -2.69 13.24
CA CYS A 161 4.15 -4.03 12.80
C CYS A 161 5.19 -4.61 11.83
N TRP A 162 6.29 -5.08 12.38
CA TRP A 162 7.50 -5.43 11.65
C TRP A 162 7.51 -6.82 11.01
N ASN A 163 6.61 -7.68 11.40
CA ASN A 163 6.42 -9.02 10.83
C ASN A 163 4.95 -9.41 10.80
N VAL A 164 4.65 -10.51 10.15
CA VAL A 164 3.29 -11.05 10.00
C VAL A 164 2.62 -11.24 11.37
N ALA A 165 3.32 -11.81 12.35
CA ALA A 165 2.78 -12.08 13.68
C ALA A 165 2.38 -10.80 14.42
N THR A 166 3.21 -9.74 14.37
CA THR A 166 2.91 -8.46 15.03
C THR A 166 1.74 -7.74 14.34
N LEU A 167 1.70 -7.75 12.99
CA LEU A 167 0.54 -7.20 12.27
C LEU A 167 -0.73 -7.98 12.56
N LYS A 168 -0.66 -9.32 12.63
CA LYS A 168 -1.80 -10.17 13.02
C LYS A 168 -2.34 -9.80 14.39
N ARG A 169 -1.45 -9.66 15.37
CA ARG A 169 -1.81 -9.23 16.72
C ARG A 169 -2.51 -7.87 16.71
N ALA A 170 -1.96 -6.89 15.97
CA ALA A 170 -2.60 -5.57 15.85
C ALA A 170 -4.03 -5.69 15.28
N VAL A 171 -4.21 -6.45 14.21
CA VAL A 171 -5.53 -6.66 13.59
C VAL A 171 -6.51 -7.34 14.55
N ASP A 172 -6.05 -8.35 15.29
CA ASP A 172 -6.90 -9.06 16.26
C ASP A 172 -7.34 -8.15 17.43
N GLU A 173 -6.43 -7.34 17.96
CA GLU A 173 -6.73 -6.42 19.06
C GLU A 173 -7.56 -5.20 18.61
N ILE A 174 -7.44 -4.74 17.36
CA ILE A 174 -8.35 -3.76 16.77
C ILE A 174 -9.78 -4.30 16.75
N ALA A 175 -9.95 -5.59 16.48
CA ALA A 175 -11.21 -6.33 16.54
C ALA A 175 -12.33 -5.70 15.66
N ALA A 176 -11.97 -5.20 14.46
CA ALA A 176 -12.90 -4.60 13.52
C ALA A 176 -12.97 -5.42 12.22
N ASP A 177 -14.19 -5.63 11.72
CA ASP A 177 -14.48 -6.43 10.53
C ASP A 177 -14.12 -5.73 9.21
N ASN A 178 -13.89 -4.42 9.26
CA ASN A 178 -13.53 -3.57 8.12
C ASN A 178 -12.03 -3.22 8.06
N VAL A 179 -11.17 -3.96 8.76
CA VAL A 179 -9.71 -3.92 8.56
C VAL A 179 -9.31 -4.89 7.47
N ARG A 180 -8.46 -4.43 6.57
CA ARG A 180 -7.88 -5.18 5.44
C ARG A 180 -6.36 -5.09 5.46
N ILE A 181 -5.72 -5.99 4.72
CA ILE A 181 -4.27 -6.08 4.63
C ILE A 181 -3.80 -5.67 3.24
N ILE A 182 -2.80 -4.81 3.21
CA ILE A 182 -1.93 -4.57 2.07
C ILE A 182 -0.67 -5.40 2.34
N PHE A 183 -0.38 -6.36 1.48
CA PHE A 183 0.72 -7.29 1.72
C PHE A 183 1.87 -7.03 0.76
N ASP A 184 3.03 -6.73 1.30
CA ASP A 184 4.27 -6.48 0.58
C ASP A 184 5.38 -7.37 1.15
N ILE A 185 5.80 -8.35 0.38
CA ILE A 185 6.86 -9.29 0.79
C ILE A 185 8.15 -8.54 1.12
N TYR A 186 8.57 -7.63 0.21
CA TYR A 186 9.81 -6.88 0.37
C TYR A 186 9.84 -6.06 1.66
N ASN A 187 8.71 -5.47 2.03
CA ASN A 187 8.63 -4.63 3.23
C ASN A 187 8.91 -5.40 4.54
N TYR A 188 8.73 -6.72 4.56
CA TYR A 188 9.08 -7.56 5.71
C TYR A 188 10.54 -8.04 5.73
N LEU A 189 11.33 -7.70 4.71
CA LEU A 189 12.70 -8.17 4.58
C LEU A 189 13.71 -7.18 5.15
N ASP A 190 14.78 -7.75 5.68
CA ASP A 190 16.02 -7.07 6.03
C ASP A 190 17.24 -7.95 5.68
N SER A 191 18.43 -7.52 6.06
CA SER A 191 19.66 -8.27 5.77
C SER A 191 19.76 -9.64 6.45
N SER A 192 18.91 -9.93 7.44
CA SER A 192 18.95 -11.18 8.19
C SER A 192 17.98 -12.25 7.66
N ASN A 193 16.92 -11.85 6.94
CA ASN A 193 15.84 -12.75 6.52
C ASN A 193 15.47 -12.67 5.04
N TYR A 194 16.26 -11.97 4.22
CA TYR A 194 15.91 -11.72 2.81
C TYR A 194 15.79 -13.00 1.96
N SER A 195 16.41 -14.11 2.38
CA SER A 195 16.24 -15.43 1.74
C SER A 195 14.90 -16.10 2.03
N ASP A 196 14.19 -15.65 3.09
CA ASP A 196 13.00 -16.32 3.61
C ASP A 196 11.71 -15.73 3.02
N TYR A 197 11.81 -14.96 1.93
CA TYR A 197 10.68 -14.23 1.35
C TYR A 197 9.50 -15.12 0.95
N LEU A 198 9.74 -16.37 0.53
CA LEU A 198 8.65 -17.32 0.22
C LEU A 198 7.97 -17.86 1.47
N ASP A 199 8.70 -18.07 2.56
CA ASP A 199 8.13 -18.51 3.83
C ASP A 199 7.30 -17.38 4.46
N ILE A 200 7.77 -16.13 4.34
CA ILE A 200 7.01 -14.94 4.77
C ILE A 200 5.73 -14.77 3.94
N LEU A 201 5.80 -15.02 2.62
CA LEU A 201 4.59 -15.03 1.78
C LEU A 201 3.61 -16.10 2.24
N ASP A 202 4.05 -17.33 2.45
CA ASP A 202 3.19 -18.44 2.90
C ASP A 202 2.56 -18.15 4.27
N GLU A 203 3.34 -17.62 5.21
CA GLU A 203 2.85 -17.19 6.50
C GLU A 203 1.76 -16.11 6.35
N GLY A 204 2.02 -15.09 5.52
CA GLY A 204 1.08 -14.00 5.24
C GLY A 204 -0.22 -14.47 4.62
N LEU A 205 -0.16 -15.28 3.56
CA LEU A 205 -1.33 -15.83 2.87
C LEU A 205 -2.20 -16.66 3.82
N LYS A 206 -1.57 -17.49 4.67
CA LYS A 206 -2.26 -18.31 5.67
C LYS A 206 -2.88 -17.45 6.78
N THR A 207 -2.09 -16.51 7.33
CA THR A 207 -2.47 -15.71 8.50
C THR A 207 -3.59 -14.72 8.18
N PHE A 208 -3.55 -14.12 6.99
CA PHE A 208 -4.51 -13.12 6.56
C PHE A 208 -5.50 -13.62 5.51
N ALA A 209 -5.82 -14.91 5.54
CA ALA A 209 -6.78 -15.50 4.61
C ALA A 209 -8.10 -14.70 4.55
N GLY A 210 -8.49 -14.27 3.34
CA GLY A 210 -9.69 -13.47 3.08
C GLY A 210 -9.60 -12.00 3.49
N LYS A 211 -8.44 -11.52 4.00
CA LYS A 211 -8.23 -10.12 4.40
C LYS A 211 -7.27 -9.35 3.51
N ILE A 212 -6.41 -10.01 2.73
CA ILE A 212 -5.49 -9.34 1.81
C ILE A 212 -6.30 -8.82 0.63
N VAL A 213 -6.22 -7.53 0.36
CA VAL A 213 -6.95 -6.86 -0.72
C VAL A 213 -6.05 -6.35 -1.84
N VAL A 214 -4.78 -6.15 -1.53
CA VAL A 214 -3.74 -5.71 -2.48
C VAL A 214 -2.42 -6.37 -2.10
N PHE A 215 -1.71 -6.83 -3.11
CA PHE A 215 -0.30 -7.20 -3.01
C PHE A 215 0.55 -6.10 -3.63
N HIS A 216 1.46 -5.52 -2.87
CA HIS A 216 2.51 -4.69 -3.43
C HIS A 216 3.61 -5.59 -3.97
N ILE A 217 3.98 -5.37 -5.22
CA ILE A 217 4.93 -6.19 -5.95
C ILE A 217 6.17 -5.36 -6.26
N LYS A 218 7.26 -5.76 -5.65
CA LYS A 218 8.62 -5.22 -5.81
C LYS A 218 9.56 -6.36 -6.10
N ASP A 219 10.79 -6.04 -6.47
CA ASP A 219 11.90 -6.96 -6.47
C ASP A 219 13.06 -6.34 -5.68
N CYS A 220 14.08 -7.09 -5.38
CA CYS A 220 15.23 -6.59 -4.66
C CYS A 220 16.54 -7.25 -5.09
N VAL A 221 17.62 -6.53 -4.86
CA VAL A 221 18.99 -7.04 -4.92
C VAL A 221 19.65 -6.89 -3.56
N PHE A 222 20.59 -7.76 -3.26
CA PHE A 222 21.40 -7.65 -2.06
C PHE A 222 22.81 -7.20 -2.46
N GLU A 223 23.13 -5.95 -2.18
CA GLU A 223 24.39 -5.32 -2.56
C GLU A 223 24.97 -4.56 -1.38
N ASP A 224 26.29 -4.65 -1.17
CA ASP A 224 27.01 -3.96 -0.09
C ASP A 224 26.41 -4.22 1.31
N GLY A 225 25.91 -5.44 1.54
CA GLY A 225 25.29 -5.82 2.82
C GLY A 225 23.90 -5.21 3.06
N LYS A 226 23.25 -4.68 2.03
CA LYS A 226 21.93 -4.04 2.11
C LYS A 226 20.99 -4.55 1.04
N LEU A 227 19.72 -4.64 1.42
CA LEU A 227 18.64 -4.82 0.44
C LEU A 227 18.34 -3.49 -0.25
N LYS A 228 18.29 -3.53 -1.56
CA LYS A 228 17.88 -2.41 -2.40
C LYS A 228 16.67 -2.84 -3.23
N GLN A 229 15.61 -2.04 -3.18
CA GLN A 229 14.44 -2.23 -4.01
C GLN A 229 14.79 -1.99 -5.48
N VAL A 230 14.30 -2.86 -6.34
CA VAL A 230 14.34 -2.71 -7.80
C VAL A 230 12.97 -3.04 -8.39
N ALA A 231 12.76 -2.71 -9.67
CA ALA A 231 11.55 -3.08 -10.38
C ALA A 231 11.45 -4.62 -10.55
N PRO A 232 10.23 -5.20 -10.62
CA PRO A 232 10.04 -6.62 -10.88
C PRO A 232 10.84 -7.10 -12.10
N SER A 233 11.41 -8.29 -12.01
CA SER A 233 12.34 -8.91 -12.98
C SER A 233 13.81 -8.45 -12.95
N LYS A 234 14.15 -7.49 -12.09
CA LYS A 234 15.53 -6.95 -12.01
C LYS A 234 16.28 -7.40 -10.77
N GLY A 235 15.67 -8.20 -9.94
CA GLY A 235 16.23 -8.66 -8.69
C GLY A 235 16.29 -10.18 -8.55
N MET A 236 16.18 -10.63 -7.31
CA MET A 236 16.41 -12.01 -6.91
C MET A 236 15.13 -12.83 -6.68
N PHE A 237 13.95 -12.25 -6.75
CA PHE A 237 12.71 -12.94 -6.44
C PHE A 237 12.30 -13.94 -7.51
N ASP A 238 11.90 -15.13 -7.07
CA ASP A 238 11.31 -16.18 -7.93
C ASP A 238 9.82 -15.86 -8.18
N PHE A 239 9.54 -15.08 -9.22
CA PHE A 239 8.17 -14.68 -9.55
C PHE A 239 7.28 -15.84 -10.01
N ASP A 240 7.83 -16.96 -10.49
CA ASP A 240 7.01 -18.14 -10.80
C ASP A 240 6.40 -18.70 -9.50
N LYS A 241 7.18 -18.78 -8.43
CA LYS A 241 6.67 -19.22 -7.13
C LYS A 241 5.79 -18.19 -6.45
N ILE A 242 6.19 -16.91 -6.44
CA ILE A 242 5.42 -15.85 -5.81
C ILE A 242 4.02 -15.75 -6.43
N LEU A 243 3.95 -15.61 -7.75
CA LEU A 243 2.68 -15.44 -8.46
C LEU A 243 1.84 -16.71 -8.44
N GLY A 244 2.47 -17.90 -8.47
CA GLY A 244 1.76 -19.16 -8.28
C GLY A 244 1.06 -19.26 -6.93
N LYS A 245 1.74 -18.86 -5.84
CA LYS A 245 1.15 -18.83 -4.50
C LYS A 245 0.03 -17.79 -4.39
N ILE A 246 0.24 -16.57 -4.92
CA ILE A 246 -0.78 -15.51 -4.92
C ILE A 246 -2.00 -15.95 -5.75
N LYS A 247 -1.82 -16.52 -6.93
CA LYS A 247 -2.90 -17.00 -7.80
C LYS A 247 -3.72 -18.12 -7.16
N ALA A 248 -3.05 -19.03 -6.44
CA ALA A 248 -3.72 -20.08 -5.67
C ALA A 248 -4.55 -19.51 -4.49
N TYR A 249 -4.10 -18.42 -3.89
CA TYR A 249 -4.80 -17.70 -2.84
C TYR A 249 -6.01 -16.91 -3.39
N ASP A 250 -5.80 -16.13 -4.45
CA ASP A 250 -6.83 -15.32 -5.11
C ASP A 250 -6.52 -15.16 -6.61
N LYS A 251 -7.28 -15.84 -7.46
CA LYS A 251 -7.16 -15.73 -8.92
C LYS A 251 -7.48 -14.34 -9.48
N ASP A 252 -8.19 -13.51 -8.71
CA ASP A 252 -8.59 -12.16 -9.06
C ASP A 252 -7.75 -11.09 -8.34
N ALA A 253 -6.61 -11.49 -7.75
CA ALA A 253 -5.71 -10.65 -6.96
C ALA A 253 -5.39 -9.31 -7.64
N VAL A 254 -5.26 -8.27 -6.82
CA VAL A 254 -4.77 -6.96 -7.23
C VAL A 254 -3.29 -6.86 -6.90
N LEU A 255 -2.46 -6.65 -7.93
CA LEU A 255 -1.01 -6.50 -7.85
C LEU A 255 -0.64 -5.05 -8.14
N VAL A 256 -0.12 -4.32 -7.16
CA VAL A 256 0.38 -2.95 -7.33
C VAL A 256 1.89 -2.99 -7.52
N LEU A 257 2.37 -2.66 -8.71
CA LEU A 257 3.80 -2.60 -8.98
C LEU A 257 4.39 -1.32 -8.39
N GLU A 258 5.32 -1.46 -7.48
CA GLU A 258 6.01 -0.35 -6.82
C GLU A 258 7.45 -0.21 -7.29
N GLY A 259 7.97 1.03 -7.28
CA GLY A 259 9.32 1.31 -7.74
C GLY A 259 9.51 1.06 -9.24
N THR A 260 8.42 0.95 -9.98
CA THR A 260 8.40 0.70 -11.43
C THR A 260 8.04 2.00 -12.12
N ALA A 261 9.00 2.63 -12.78
CA ALA A 261 8.84 3.95 -13.37
C ALA A 261 9.48 4.03 -14.77
N GLY A 262 9.15 5.08 -15.51
CA GLY A 262 9.76 5.38 -16.81
C GLY A 262 9.59 4.25 -17.82
N ASP A 263 10.71 3.77 -18.36
CA ASP A 263 10.76 2.73 -19.38
C ASP A 263 10.54 1.31 -18.83
N ASP A 264 10.54 1.15 -17.50
CA ASP A 264 10.31 -0.14 -16.86
C ASP A 264 8.83 -0.53 -16.75
N ILE A 265 7.91 0.43 -16.91
CA ILE A 265 6.47 0.23 -16.72
C ILE A 265 5.94 -0.90 -17.62
N ILE A 266 6.16 -0.79 -18.93
CA ILE A 266 5.62 -1.77 -19.89
C ILE A 266 6.33 -3.13 -19.74
N PRO A 267 7.68 -3.23 -19.72
CA PRO A 267 8.35 -4.51 -19.55
C PRO A 267 7.98 -5.24 -18.26
N CYS A 268 7.88 -4.52 -17.13
CA CYS A 268 7.48 -5.14 -15.86
C CYS A 268 6.03 -5.64 -15.89
N MET A 269 5.12 -4.88 -16.50
CA MET A 269 3.74 -5.30 -16.64
C MET A 269 3.61 -6.56 -17.50
N GLU A 270 4.33 -6.62 -18.63
CA GLU A 270 4.36 -7.79 -19.52
C GLU A 270 4.96 -9.01 -18.81
N PHE A 271 6.07 -8.82 -18.10
CA PHE A 271 6.71 -9.86 -17.32
C PHE A 271 5.76 -10.46 -16.28
N ILE A 272 5.07 -9.62 -15.49
CA ILE A 272 4.13 -10.10 -14.47
C ILE A 272 2.93 -10.83 -15.13
N LYS A 273 2.42 -10.35 -16.26
CA LYS A 273 1.36 -11.04 -17.01
C LYS A 273 1.81 -12.40 -17.48
N GLU A 274 2.99 -12.48 -18.13
CA GLU A 274 3.55 -13.75 -18.62
C GLU A 274 3.71 -14.76 -17.49
N LYS A 275 4.29 -14.35 -16.35
CA LYS A 275 4.49 -15.21 -15.19
C LYS A 275 3.16 -15.67 -14.57
N TRP A 276 2.18 -14.76 -14.49
CA TRP A 276 0.85 -15.09 -13.99
C TRP A 276 0.12 -16.12 -14.86
N ASP A 277 0.22 -15.99 -16.18
CA ASP A 277 -0.47 -16.89 -17.12
C ASP A 277 0.13 -18.31 -17.08
N LYS A 278 1.43 -18.41 -16.79
CA LYS A 278 2.12 -19.70 -16.62
C LYS A 278 1.93 -20.36 -15.26
N ALA A 279 1.59 -19.63 -14.22
CA ALA A 279 1.36 -20.09 -12.85
C ALA A 279 -0.04 -20.81 -12.70
#